data_69616cb6e79e04b7b159ec43370dc5f2
#
_entry.id   69616cb6e79e04b7b159ec43370dc5f2
#
_cell.length_a   1.000
_cell.length_b   1.000
_cell.length_c   1.000
_cell.angle_alpha   90.00
_cell.angle_beta   90.00
_cell.angle_gamma   90.00
#
_symmetry.space_group_name_H-M   'P 1'
#
loop_
_entity.id
_entity.type
_entity.pdbx_description
1 polymer ?
#
loop_
_entity_poly.entity_id
_entity_poly.type
_entity_poly.pdbx_seq_one_letter_code
_entity_poly.pdbx_strand_id
1 'polypeptide(L)'
;MSYKIVVDSCCELPEAMKQDARFEIVPLTLIVGEDYEKPDDEHFNQREFLDVVAACPTCPKSACPSPERYMEAYKTEADHVYAVTLSSQLSGSYNSAELGKNLYHDTYGEKDIYVVDSRSASCGETQLAYMIMEYEEAGFSFAQIKEKIEQYVKEMHTYFVLENLDTLRKNGRLSRVKALVASTLNIKPLMAGDNGSIVQLGQGIGMKKALAKLVDTAVQNVKNPETRRLMITHCNNPSAAESVRKNIEEKISVKEVVIMDTAGISSMYANDGGVIVTI
;
A
#
# COMPACT_ATOMS: atom_id res chain seq x y z
N MET A 1 10.70 -1.55 -25.14
CA MET A 1 11.47 -2.47 -24.27
C MET A 1 10.47 -3.30 -23.50
N SER A 2 10.82 -4.52 -23.13
CA SER A 2 9.95 -5.36 -22.30
C SER A 2 10.20 -5.06 -20.82
N TYR A 3 9.16 -5.13 -19.99
CA TYR A 3 9.31 -4.84 -18.57
C TYR A 3 8.49 -5.80 -17.69
N LYS A 4 8.90 -5.91 -16.43
CA LYS A 4 8.21 -6.64 -15.38
C LYS A 4 8.07 -5.77 -14.15
N ILE A 5 6.91 -5.82 -13.50
CA ILE A 5 6.61 -5.15 -12.25
C ILE A 5 6.41 -6.22 -11.16
N VAL A 6 7.28 -6.22 -10.19
CA VAL A 6 7.20 -7.06 -8.99
C VAL A 6 6.65 -6.19 -7.87
N VAL A 7 5.66 -6.67 -7.14
CA VAL A 7 5.08 -5.96 -6.00
C VAL A 7 5.06 -6.86 -4.78
N ASP A 8 5.16 -6.31 -3.59
CA ASP A 8 4.83 -7.11 -2.41
C ASP A 8 3.30 -7.14 -2.19
N SER A 9 2.82 -8.03 -1.34
CA SER A 9 1.37 -8.27 -1.20
C SER A 9 0.61 -7.19 -0.43
N CYS A 10 1.30 -6.15 0.07
CA CYS A 10 0.62 -4.96 0.56
C CYS A 10 0.04 -4.10 -0.59
N CYS A 11 0.53 -4.33 -1.81
CA CYS A 11 0.04 -3.70 -3.02
C CYS A 11 -1.24 -4.39 -3.51
N GLU A 12 -2.39 -3.77 -3.34
CA GLU A 12 -3.63 -4.27 -3.94
C GLU A 12 -3.62 -4.04 -5.45
N LEU A 13 -3.49 -5.11 -6.22
CA LEU A 13 -3.60 -5.02 -7.68
C LEU A 13 -5.06 -5.17 -8.14
N PRO A 14 -5.54 -4.30 -9.03
CA PRO A 14 -6.80 -4.54 -9.74
C PRO A 14 -6.75 -5.84 -10.53
N GLU A 15 -7.90 -6.45 -10.77
CA GLU A 15 -8.01 -7.76 -11.42
C GLU A 15 -7.30 -7.82 -12.79
N ALA A 16 -7.38 -6.74 -13.57
CA ALA A 16 -6.69 -6.65 -14.85
C ALA A 16 -5.16 -6.72 -14.73
N MET A 17 -4.58 -6.18 -13.64
CA MET A 17 -3.15 -6.27 -13.38
C MET A 17 -2.74 -7.63 -12.82
N LYS A 18 -3.60 -8.27 -12.01
CA LYS A 18 -3.35 -9.64 -11.52
C LYS A 18 -3.27 -10.67 -12.64
N GLN A 19 -4.04 -10.44 -13.71
CA GLN A 19 -4.07 -11.31 -14.89
C GLN A 19 -2.98 -10.96 -15.93
N ASP A 20 -2.29 -9.85 -15.78
CA ASP A 20 -1.22 -9.42 -16.66
C ASP A 20 0.10 -10.11 -16.28
N ALA A 21 0.65 -10.91 -17.20
CA ALA A 21 1.88 -11.66 -16.98
C ALA A 21 3.12 -10.78 -16.68
N ARG A 22 3.03 -9.47 -16.87
CA ARG A 22 4.08 -8.52 -16.49
C ARG A 22 4.14 -8.25 -14.98
N PHE A 23 3.10 -8.63 -14.23
CA PHE A 23 3.05 -8.45 -12.79
C PHE A 23 3.35 -9.75 -12.05
N GLU A 24 4.10 -9.64 -10.96
CA GLU A 24 4.29 -10.74 -10.00
C GLU A 24 4.16 -10.21 -8.57
N ILE A 25 3.36 -10.90 -7.76
CA ILE A 25 3.20 -10.61 -6.33
C ILE A 25 4.18 -11.48 -5.54
N VAL A 26 4.97 -10.83 -4.68
CA VAL A 26 5.85 -11.48 -3.69
C VAL A 26 5.16 -11.39 -2.33
N PRO A 27 4.58 -12.50 -1.83
CA PRO A 27 3.71 -12.46 -0.67
C PRO A 27 4.50 -12.27 0.63
N LEU A 28 3.99 -11.38 1.50
CA LEU A 28 4.31 -11.37 2.91
C LEU A 28 3.59 -12.55 3.60
N THR A 29 4.03 -12.88 4.81
CA THR A 29 3.38 -13.89 5.64
C THR A 29 2.50 -13.23 6.69
N LEU A 30 1.26 -13.70 6.82
CA LEU A 30 0.29 -13.33 7.85
C LEU A 30 0.36 -14.34 9.01
N ILE A 31 0.45 -13.85 10.25
CA ILE A 31 0.60 -14.70 11.44
C ILE A 31 -0.44 -14.26 12.47
N VAL A 32 -1.32 -15.19 12.90
CA VAL A 32 -2.33 -14.95 13.93
C VAL A 32 -2.30 -16.09 14.94
N GLY A 33 -1.86 -15.79 16.17
CA GLY A 33 -1.67 -16.83 17.19
C GLY A 33 -0.56 -17.81 16.83
N GLU A 34 -0.78 -19.08 17.16
CA GLU A 34 0.15 -20.19 16.89
C GLU A 34 -0.31 -21.05 15.70
N ASP A 35 -1.59 -20.97 15.33
CA ASP A 35 -2.22 -21.89 14.39
C ASP A 35 -2.44 -21.31 12.99
N TYR A 36 -2.25 -19.99 12.79
CA TYR A 36 -2.44 -19.35 11.50
C TYR A 36 -1.14 -18.68 11.05
N GLU A 37 -0.48 -19.33 10.11
CA GLU A 37 0.68 -18.78 9.38
C GLU A 37 0.50 -19.09 7.90
N LYS A 38 0.16 -18.07 7.11
CA LYS A 38 -0.16 -18.23 5.68
C LYS A 38 0.45 -17.08 4.87
N PRO A 39 0.84 -17.34 3.61
CA PRO A 39 1.20 -16.27 2.69
C PRO A 39 -0.04 -15.41 2.37
N ASP A 40 0.19 -14.12 2.13
CA ASP A 40 -0.81 -13.19 1.63
C ASP A 40 -0.80 -13.25 0.08
N ASP A 41 -1.41 -14.27 -0.47
CA ASP A 41 -1.41 -14.61 -1.89
C ASP A 41 -2.85 -14.63 -2.48
N GLU A 42 -3.00 -15.20 -3.67
CA GLU A 42 -4.28 -15.30 -4.38
C GLU A 42 -5.34 -16.14 -3.65
N HIS A 43 -4.96 -16.91 -2.65
CA HIS A 43 -5.89 -17.70 -1.82
C HIS A 43 -6.39 -16.94 -0.59
N PHE A 44 -5.94 -15.69 -0.39
CA PHE A 44 -6.37 -14.86 0.72
C PHE A 44 -7.88 -14.60 0.67
N ASN A 45 -8.56 -14.86 1.80
CA ASN A 45 -9.96 -14.53 2.00
C ASN A 45 -10.10 -13.52 3.14
N GLN A 46 -10.48 -12.29 2.79
CA GLN A 46 -10.58 -11.19 3.76
C GLN A 46 -11.53 -11.51 4.91
N ARG A 47 -12.71 -12.08 4.61
CA ARG A 47 -13.72 -12.37 5.64
C ARG A 47 -13.24 -13.44 6.61
N GLU A 48 -12.72 -14.56 6.10
CA GLU A 48 -12.15 -15.61 6.92
C GLU A 48 -11.02 -15.11 7.80
N PHE A 49 -10.14 -14.27 7.23
CA PHE A 49 -9.02 -13.69 7.98
C PHE A 49 -9.48 -12.78 9.12
N LEU A 50 -10.46 -11.90 8.87
CA LEU A 50 -11.02 -11.03 9.89
C LEU A 50 -11.68 -11.84 11.02
N ASP A 51 -12.38 -12.93 10.72
CA ASP A 51 -12.97 -13.82 11.71
C ASP A 51 -11.88 -14.51 12.56
N VAL A 52 -10.76 -14.94 11.95
CA VAL A 52 -9.61 -15.52 12.67
C VAL A 52 -8.96 -14.47 13.59
N VAL A 53 -8.74 -13.26 13.10
CA VAL A 53 -8.17 -12.17 13.90
C VAL A 53 -9.09 -11.79 15.07
N ALA A 54 -10.40 -11.74 14.85
CA ALA A 54 -11.38 -11.40 15.89
C ALA A 54 -11.46 -12.47 16.98
N ALA A 55 -11.27 -13.75 16.63
CA ALA A 55 -11.27 -14.86 17.57
C ALA A 55 -9.96 -14.99 18.37
N CYS A 56 -8.86 -14.41 17.90
CA CYS A 56 -7.55 -14.56 18.52
C CYS A 56 -7.27 -13.40 19.52
N PRO A 57 -6.94 -13.69 20.79
CA PRO A 57 -6.63 -12.63 21.77
C PRO A 57 -5.25 -11.97 21.53
N THR A 58 -4.38 -12.61 20.76
CA THR A 58 -3.05 -12.08 20.46
C THR A 58 -3.10 -11.16 19.23
N CYS A 59 -2.26 -10.12 19.26
CA CYS A 59 -2.15 -9.21 18.12
C CYS A 59 -1.58 -9.95 16.90
N PRO A 60 -2.21 -9.85 15.73
CA PRO A 60 -1.65 -10.43 14.50
C PRO A 60 -0.32 -9.77 14.15
N LYS A 61 0.54 -10.52 13.45
CA LYS A 61 1.86 -10.09 12.99
C LYS A 61 2.04 -10.41 11.51
N SER A 62 3.05 -9.84 10.91
CA SER A 62 3.47 -10.19 9.54
C SER A 62 4.99 -10.33 9.46
N ALA A 63 5.45 -11.12 8.49
CA ALA A 63 6.85 -11.21 8.11
C ALA A 63 7.01 -10.77 6.66
N CYS A 64 8.07 -9.99 6.37
CA CYS A 64 8.40 -9.62 4.99
C CYS A 64 8.96 -10.81 4.21
N PRO A 65 8.89 -10.79 2.88
CA PRO A 65 9.50 -11.82 2.04
C PRO A 65 11.01 -11.88 2.21
N SER A 66 11.61 -13.04 1.97
CA SER A 66 13.07 -13.18 1.99
C SER A 66 13.72 -12.55 0.75
N PRO A 67 15.03 -12.20 0.83
CA PRO A 67 15.78 -11.71 -0.33
C PRO A 67 15.79 -12.71 -1.50
N GLU A 68 15.86 -14.00 -1.21
CA GLU A 68 15.86 -15.06 -2.23
C GLU A 68 14.53 -15.10 -2.97
N ARG A 69 13.39 -14.84 -2.30
CA ARG A 69 12.09 -14.79 -2.96
C ARG A 69 12.00 -13.62 -3.95
N TYR A 70 12.58 -12.45 -3.61
CA TYR A 70 12.72 -11.34 -4.53
C TYR A 70 13.68 -11.66 -5.68
N MET A 71 14.84 -12.25 -5.40
CA MET A 71 15.79 -12.68 -6.43
C MET A 71 15.11 -13.60 -7.46
N GLU A 72 14.29 -14.57 -7.01
CA GLU A 72 13.54 -15.44 -7.91
C GLU A 72 12.54 -14.64 -8.77
N ALA A 73 11.84 -13.67 -8.18
CA ALA A 73 10.90 -12.83 -8.91
C ALA A 73 11.57 -11.92 -9.96
N TYR A 74 12.87 -11.64 -9.83
CA TYR A 74 13.64 -10.87 -10.81
C TYR A 74 14.09 -11.68 -12.03
N LYS A 75 13.98 -13.02 -11.96
CA LYS A 75 14.28 -13.89 -13.11
C LYS A 75 13.23 -13.72 -14.19
N THR A 76 13.60 -13.08 -15.25
CA THR A 76 12.71 -12.79 -16.39
C THR A 76 13.54 -12.41 -17.61
N GLU A 77 12.99 -12.62 -18.81
CA GLU A 77 13.56 -12.15 -20.07
C GLU A 77 13.28 -10.64 -20.33
N ALA A 78 12.49 -10.00 -19.48
CA ALA A 78 12.21 -8.57 -19.62
C ALA A 78 13.48 -7.74 -19.45
N ASP A 79 13.59 -6.65 -20.24
CA ASP A 79 14.73 -5.73 -20.20
C ASP A 79 14.80 -4.99 -18.86
N HIS A 80 13.64 -4.51 -18.39
CA HIS A 80 13.52 -3.73 -17.16
C HIS A 80 12.72 -4.49 -16.09
N VAL A 81 13.15 -4.40 -14.83
CA VAL A 81 12.42 -4.93 -13.68
C VAL A 81 12.23 -3.82 -12.65
N TYR A 82 11.00 -3.64 -12.21
CA TYR A 82 10.63 -2.70 -11.16
C TYR A 82 10.05 -3.47 -9.99
N ALA A 83 10.61 -3.26 -8.78
CA ALA A 83 10.07 -3.85 -7.55
C ALA A 83 9.47 -2.75 -6.68
N VAL A 84 8.15 -2.66 -6.61
CA VAL A 84 7.45 -1.73 -5.72
C VAL A 84 7.20 -2.40 -4.39
N THR A 85 7.63 -1.75 -3.32
CA THR A 85 7.53 -2.32 -1.98
C THR A 85 6.84 -1.38 -1.01
N LEU A 86 6.23 -1.96 0.01
CA LEU A 86 5.78 -1.26 1.21
C LEU A 86 6.90 -0.36 1.78
N SER A 87 6.52 0.78 2.35
CA SER A 87 7.46 1.74 2.95
C SER A 87 8.55 1.09 3.79
N SER A 88 9.81 1.43 3.54
CA SER A 88 10.99 1.02 4.30
C SER A 88 10.93 1.41 5.79
N GLN A 89 10.08 2.39 6.15
CA GLN A 89 9.85 2.80 7.53
C GLN A 89 8.84 1.91 8.28
N LEU A 90 8.08 1.08 7.55
CA LEU A 90 7.01 0.23 8.08
C LEU A 90 7.32 -1.26 7.97
N SER A 91 8.14 -1.67 7.01
CA SER A 91 8.46 -3.07 6.72
C SER A 91 9.90 -3.27 6.29
N GLY A 92 10.41 -4.50 6.48
CA GLY A 92 11.68 -4.95 5.91
C GLY A 92 11.62 -5.28 4.41
N SER A 93 10.44 -5.20 3.78
CA SER A 93 10.22 -5.60 2.39
C SER A 93 11.17 -4.91 1.40
N TYR A 94 11.34 -3.59 1.53
CA TYR A 94 12.29 -2.82 0.72
C TYR A 94 13.74 -3.34 0.85
N ASN A 95 14.20 -3.56 2.08
CA ASN A 95 15.56 -4.05 2.31
C ASN A 95 15.75 -5.47 1.77
N SER A 96 14.74 -6.33 1.90
CA SER A 96 14.76 -7.69 1.31
C SER A 96 14.81 -7.62 -0.21
N ALA A 97 14.06 -6.72 -0.84
CA ALA A 97 14.06 -6.52 -2.28
C ALA A 97 15.42 -6.00 -2.81
N GLU A 98 16.06 -5.04 -2.10
CA GLU A 98 17.41 -4.56 -2.43
C GLU A 98 18.46 -5.66 -2.27
N LEU A 99 18.39 -6.45 -1.20
CA LEU A 99 19.29 -7.61 -1.03
C LEU A 99 19.05 -8.66 -2.12
N GLY A 100 17.79 -8.92 -2.49
CA GLY A 100 17.44 -9.82 -3.59
C GLY A 100 18.01 -9.36 -4.92
N LYS A 101 18.03 -8.05 -5.19
CA LYS A 101 18.70 -7.47 -6.37
C LYS A 101 20.21 -7.74 -6.37
N ASN A 102 20.87 -7.52 -5.22
CA ASN A 102 22.31 -7.79 -5.11
C ASN A 102 22.61 -9.29 -5.33
N LEU A 103 21.83 -10.18 -4.72
CA LEU A 103 21.94 -11.63 -4.95
C LEU A 103 21.73 -12.01 -6.42
N TYR A 104 20.79 -11.34 -7.09
CA TYR A 104 20.56 -11.56 -8.52
C TYR A 104 21.79 -11.17 -9.33
N HIS A 105 22.34 -9.96 -9.12
CA HIS A 105 23.53 -9.48 -9.84
C HIS A 105 24.75 -10.37 -9.60
N ASP A 106 24.97 -10.81 -8.36
CA ASP A 106 26.07 -11.72 -8.01
C ASP A 106 25.95 -13.09 -8.68
N THR A 107 24.72 -13.56 -8.93
CA THR A 107 24.45 -14.91 -9.44
C THR A 107 24.28 -14.94 -10.96
N TYR A 108 23.60 -13.95 -11.54
CA TYR A 108 23.15 -13.95 -12.93
C TYR A 108 23.73 -12.81 -13.76
N GLY A 109 24.46 -11.87 -13.14
CA GLY A 109 25.03 -10.71 -13.80
C GLY A 109 24.11 -9.49 -13.81
N GLU A 110 24.58 -8.42 -14.43
CA GLU A 110 23.90 -7.12 -14.43
C GLU A 110 22.56 -7.16 -15.17
N LYS A 111 21.58 -6.49 -14.59
CA LYS A 111 20.23 -6.29 -15.13
C LYS A 111 19.64 -4.98 -14.61
N ASP A 112 18.85 -4.32 -15.43
CA ASP A 112 18.12 -3.10 -15.01
C ASP A 112 17.00 -3.45 -14.02
N ILE A 113 17.35 -3.47 -12.73
CA ILE A 113 16.43 -3.71 -11.60
C ILE A 113 16.36 -2.45 -10.74
N TYR A 114 15.16 -1.86 -10.63
CA TYR A 114 14.90 -0.72 -9.75
C TYR A 114 13.94 -1.09 -8.63
N VAL A 115 14.40 -1.01 -7.39
CA VAL A 115 13.59 -1.20 -6.20
C VAL A 115 13.05 0.15 -5.74
N VAL A 116 11.74 0.26 -5.64
CA VAL A 116 11.01 1.47 -5.27
C VAL A 116 10.59 1.39 -3.80
N ASP A 117 11.15 2.25 -2.96
CA ASP A 117 10.56 2.53 -1.65
C ASP A 117 9.31 3.40 -1.87
N SER A 118 8.13 2.81 -1.76
CA SER A 118 6.88 3.54 -2.01
C SER A 118 6.66 4.71 -1.03
N ARG A 119 7.30 4.65 0.13
CA ARG A 119 7.00 5.52 1.29
C ARG A 119 5.51 5.54 1.65
N SER A 120 4.81 4.51 1.27
CA SER A 120 3.38 4.33 1.40
C SER A 120 3.05 2.88 1.75
N ALA A 121 1.78 2.53 1.65
CA ALA A 121 1.21 1.20 1.83
C ALA A 121 -0.06 1.10 1.00
N SER A 122 -0.52 -0.15 0.76
CA SER A 122 -1.83 -0.40 0.15
C SER A 122 -1.95 0.26 -1.24
N CYS A 123 -3.04 0.93 -1.55
CA CYS A 123 -3.26 1.60 -2.84
C CYS A 123 -2.17 2.62 -3.22
N GLY A 124 -1.32 3.07 -2.30
CA GLY A 124 -0.17 3.90 -2.65
C GLY A 124 0.91 3.15 -3.44
N GLU A 125 1.10 1.87 -3.17
CA GLU A 125 1.98 1.02 -3.98
C GLU A 125 1.37 0.76 -5.36
N THR A 126 0.07 0.48 -5.40
CA THR A 126 -0.69 0.29 -6.64
C THR A 126 -0.60 1.52 -7.54
N GLN A 127 -0.66 2.72 -6.97
CA GLN A 127 -0.50 3.97 -7.70
C GLN A 127 0.86 4.04 -8.41
N LEU A 128 1.95 3.62 -7.74
CA LEU A 128 3.29 3.59 -8.33
C LEU A 128 3.41 2.53 -9.42
N ALA A 129 2.79 1.36 -9.24
CA ALA A 129 2.73 0.32 -10.26
C ALA A 129 2.04 0.82 -11.54
N TYR A 130 0.94 1.55 -11.43
CA TYR A 130 0.29 2.22 -12.57
C TYR A 130 1.21 3.24 -13.24
N MET A 131 1.90 4.07 -12.45
CA MET A 131 2.79 5.10 -13.02
C MET A 131 3.97 4.49 -13.78
N ILE A 132 4.56 3.41 -13.26
CA ILE A 132 5.62 2.66 -13.95
C ILE A 132 5.10 2.14 -15.29
N MET A 133 3.94 1.47 -15.28
CA MET A 133 3.31 0.93 -16.49
C MET A 133 3.05 2.04 -17.52
N GLU A 134 2.45 3.17 -17.12
CA GLU A 134 2.19 4.30 -18.01
C GLU A 134 3.48 4.90 -18.60
N TYR A 135 4.55 5.00 -17.81
CA TYR A 135 5.82 5.53 -18.30
C TYR A 135 6.53 4.57 -19.27
N GLU A 136 6.50 3.26 -19.02
CA GLU A 136 7.01 2.25 -19.92
C GLU A 136 6.23 2.27 -21.26
N GLU A 137 4.91 2.32 -21.18
CA GLU A 137 4.05 2.37 -22.38
C GLU A 137 4.21 3.68 -23.15
N ALA A 138 4.57 4.78 -22.49
CA ALA A 138 4.93 6.05 -23.13
C ALA A 138 6.35 6.05 -23.72
N GLY A 139 7.15 5.00 -23.54
CA GLY A 139 8.48 4.84 -24.12
C GLY A 139 9.59 5.61 -23.42
N PHE A 140 9.43 5.98 -22.14
CA PHE A 140 10.52 6.56 -21.37
C PHE A 140 11.63 5.52 -21.13
N SER A 141 12.88 5.98 -21.04
CA SER A 141 13.99 5.10 -20.66
C SER A 141 13.94 4.72 -19.18
N PHE A 142 14.57 3.61 -18.81
CA PHE A 142 14.66 3.14 -17.43
C PHE A 142 15.13 4.23 -16.44
N ALA A 143 16.17 4.99 -16.81
CA ALA A 143 16.68 6.09 -16.01
C ALA A 143 15.65 7.23 -15.82
N GLN A 144 14.92 7.57 -16.89
CA GLN A 144 13.86 8.59 -16.81
C GLN A 144 12.68 8.12 -15.96
N ILE A 145 12.32 6.84 -16.05
CA ILE A 145 11.24 6.26 -15.24
C ILE A 145 11.64 6.30 -13.76
N LYS A 146 12.86 5.91 -13.43
CA LYS A 146 13.39 5.99 -12.07
C LYS A 146 13.26 7.41 -11.50
N GLU A 147 13.75 8.43 -12.21
CA GLU A 147 13.66 9.83 -11.79
C GLU A 147 12.21 10.29 -11.59
N LYS A 148 11.32 9.95 -12.54
CA LYS A 148 9.90 10.30 -12.48
C LYS A 148 9.18 9.64 -11.31
N ILE A 149 9.48 8.37 -11.00
CA ILE A 149 8.91 7.66 -9.86
C ILE A 149 9.42 8.25 -8.54
N GLU A 150 10.72 8.57 -8.42
CA GLU A 150 11.27 9.25 -7.25
C GLU A 150 10.60 10.61 -6.98
N GLN A 151 10.26 11.35 -8.05
CA GLN A 151 9.51 12.59 -7.94
C GLN A 151 8.05 12.33 -7.56
N TYR A 152 7.41 11.35 -8.17
CA TYR A 152 6.02 11.01 -7.90
C TYR A 152 5.79 10.59 -6.43
N VAL A 153 6.71 9.78 -5.87
CA VAL A 153 6.69 9.37 -4.45
C VAL A 153 6.69 10.58 -3.50
N LYS A 154 7.39 11.67 -3.85
CA LYS A 154 7.43 12.91 -3.03
C LYS A 154 6.14 13.72 -3.09
N GLU A 155 5.37 13.57 -4.17
CA GLU A 155 4.13 14.32 -4.42
C GLU A 155 2.88 13.55 -4.04
N MET A 156 2.97 12.23 -3.94
CA MET A 156 1.87 11.34 -3.60
C MET A 156 1.49 11.48 -2.13
N HIS A 157 0.20 11.60 -1.86
CA HIS A 157 -0.33 11.68 -0.51
C HIS A 157 -1.13 10.42 -0.18
N THR A 158 -0.88 9.87 1.00
CA THR A 158 -1.63 8.72 1.54
C THR A 158 -2.30 9.13 2.84
N TYR A 159 -3.62 8.96 2.91
CA TYR A 159 -4.45 9.26 4.07
C TYR A 159 -5.26 8.04 4.47
N PHE A 160 -5.53 7.87 5.76
CA PHE A 160 -6.38 6.78 6.20
C PHE A 160 -7.11 7.07 7.50
N VAL A 161 -8.26 6.42 7.65
CA VAL A 161 -9.05 6.37 8.88
C VAL A 161 -9.39 4.90 9.15
N LEU A 162 -9.00 4.41 10.31
CA LEU A 162 -9.21 3.02 10.73
C LEU A 162 -10.16 2.94 11.91
N GLU A 163 -10.82 1.80 12.09
CA GLU A 163 -11.68 1.58 13.25
C GLU A 163 -10.90 1.63 14.57
N ASN A 164 -9.69 1.10 14.58
CA ASN A 164 -8.74 1.25 15.68
C ASN A 164 -7.30 1.24 15.14
N LEU A 165 -6.35 1.63 15.98
CA LEU A 165 -4.93 1.67 15.64
C LEU A 165 -4.11 0.66 16.46
N ASP A 166 -4.76 -0.30 17.10
CA ASP A 166 -4.10 -1.22 18.03
C ASP A 166 -3.08 -2.11 17.35
N THR A 167 -3.37 -2.65 16.18
CA THR A 167 -2.44 -3.48 15.42
C THR A 167 -1.19 -2.68 15.03
N LEU A 168 -1.36 -1.46 14.51
CA LEU A 168 -0.24 -0.56 14.19
C LEU A 168 0.59 -0.21 15.42
N ARG A 169 -0.07 0.07 16.55
CA ARG A 169 0.60 0.42 17.81
C ARG A 169 1.37 -0.75 18.40
N LYS A 170 0.73 -1.92 18.53
CA LYS A 170 1.33 -3.13 19.13
C LYS A 170 2.50 -3.66 18.30
N ASN A 171 2.44 -3.50 16.98
CA ASN A 171 3.52 -3.85 16.07
C ASN A 171 4.56 -2.73 15.87
N GLY A 172 4.46 -1.60 16.59
CA GLY A 172 5.49 -0.56 16.61
C GLY A 172 5.52 0.38 15.38
N ARG A 173 4.47 0.39 14.54
CA ARG A 173 4.40 1.24 13.33
C ARG A 173 3.91 2.67 13.61
N LEU A 174 3.61 3.01 14.86
CA LEU A 174 3.20 4.35 15.30
C LEU A 174 4.25 5.06 16.16
N SER A 175 5.53 4.72 16.03
CA SER A 175 6.61 5.28 16.85
C SER A 175 6.74 6.81 16.78
N ARG A 176 6.34 7.44 15.67
CA ARG A 176 6.32 8.90 15.50
C ARG A 176 5.04 9.60 16.00
N VAL A 177 4.01 8.83 16.38
CA VAL A 177 2.76 9.39 16.90
C VAL A 177 2.91 9.66 18.40
N LYS A 178 3.22 10.91 18.77
CA LYS A 178 3.60 11.34 20.14
C LYS A 178 2.51 11.21 21.20
N ALA A 179 1.25 11.16 20.83
CA ALA A 179 0.13 10.93 21.74
C ALA A 179 -1.07 10.42 20.96
N LEU A 180 -1.21 9.11 20.90
CA LEU A 180 -2.55 8.57 20.65
C LEU A 180 -3.38 8.97 21.87
N VAL A 181 -4.31 9.89 21.69
CA VAL A 181 -5.33 10.16 22.70
C VAL A 181 -5.94 8.82 23.04
N ALA A 182 -5.77 8.41 24.31
CA ALA A 182 -6.34 7.17 24.81
C ALA A 182 -7.79 7.11 24.30
N SER A 183 -8.16 5.99 23.72
CA SER A 183 -9.43 5.78 23.03
C SER A 183 -10.60 6.20 23.91
N THR A 184 -10.96 7.48 23.86
CA THR A 184 -12.30 7.88 24.26
C THR A 184 -13.24 7.30 23.23
N LEU A 185 -14.27 6.61 23.70
CA LEU A 185 -15.27 5.96 22.87
C LEU A 185 -15.59 6.81 21.63
N ASN A 186 -15.36 6.23 20.43
CA ASN A 186 -15.75 6.81 19.15
C ASN A 186 -14.89 7.95 18.55
N ILE A 187 -13.69 8.24 19.06
CA ILE A 187 -12.76 9.14 18.35
C ILE A 187 -11.97 8.32 17.31
N LYS A 188 -12.04 8.75 16.04
CA LYS A 188 -11.33 8.15 14.91
C LYS A 188 -10.23 9.11 14.45
N PRO A 189 -8.95 8.76 14.61
CA PRO A 189 -7.85 9.58 14.10
C PRO A 189 -7.82 9.61 12.57
N LEU A 190 -7.55 10.78 12.00
CA LEU A 190 -7.13 10.95 10.62
C LEU A 190 -5.61 10.83 10.58
N MET A 191 -5.12 9.81 9.88
CA MET A 191 -3.72 9.50 9.74
C MET A 191 -3.22 9.78 8.32
N ALA A 192 -1.92 9.99 8.19
CA ALA A 192 -1.26 10.16 6.89
C ALA A 192 0.14 9.53 6.86
N GLY A 193 0.66 9.29 5.66
CA GLY A 193 2.07 9.03 5.41
C GLY A 193 2.86 10.35 5.39
N ASP A 194 3.97 10.40 6.10
CA ASP A 194 4.96 11.47 6.03
C ASP A 194 6.36 10.85 5.91
N ASN A 195 6.97 11.00 4.72
CA ASN A 195 8.25 10.39 4.39
C ASN A 195 8.33 8.89 4.76
N GLY A 196 7.25 8.16 4.48
CA GLY A 196 7.14 6.73 4.73
C GLY A 196 6.74 6.33 6.15
N SER A 197 6.66 7.28 7.09
CA SER A 197 6.21 7.05 8.47
C SER A 197 4.77 7.50 8.66
N ILE A 198 4.09 6.93 9.64
CA ILE A 198 2.70 7.30 9.97
C ILE A 198 2.69 8.50 10.91
N VAL A 199 1.86 9.50 10.58
CA VAL A 199 1.60 10.69 11.40
C VAL A 199 0.10 10.90 11.57
N GLN A 200 -0.29 11.58 12.66
CA GLN A 200 -1.68 11.98 12.89
C GLN A 200 -1.89 13.43 12.43
N LEU A 201 -2.85 13.67 11.55
CA LEU A 201 -3.21 15.01 11.07
C LEU A 201 -4.41 15.61 11.82
N GLY A 202 -5.26 14.76 12.36
CA GLY A 202 -6.48 15.20 13.02
C GLY A 202 -7.29 14.05 13.60
N GLN A 203 -8.55 14.32 13.89
CA GLN A 203 -9.48 13.29 14.35
C GLN A 203 -10.94 13.71 14.13
N GLY A 204 -11.84 12.73 14.07
CA GLY A 204 -13.29 12.94 14.01
C GLY A 204 -14.02 12.15 15.09
N ILE A 205 -15.22 12.57 15.46
CA ILE A 205 -16.12 11.79 16.30
C ILE A 205 -16.92 10.85 15.40
N GLY A 206 -16.58 9.57 15.43
CA GLY A 206 -17.10 8.53 14.53
C GLY A 206 -16.46 8.56 13.14
N MET A 207 -16.58 7.42 12.44
CA MET A 207 -16.00 7.19 11.11
C MET A 207 -16.44 8.27 10.11
N LYS A 208 -17.74 8.62 10.05
CA LYS A 208 -18.27 9.60 9.10
C LYS A 208 -17.57 10.97 9.19
N LYS A 209 -17.38 11.50 10.42
CA LYS A 209 -16.73 12.82 10.58
C LYS A 209 -15.22 12.75 10.33
N ALA A 210 -14.58 11.63 10.65
CA ALA A 210 -13.16 11.43 10.35
C ALA A 210 -12.91 11.35 8.84
N LEU A 211 -13.74 10.59 8.11
CA LEU A 211 -13.68 10.50 6.64
C LEU A 211 -14.00 11.84 5.95
N ALA A 212 -14.93 12.64 6.47
CA ALA A 212 -15.17 13.98 5.94
C ALA A 212 -13.91 14.86 6.05
N LYS A 213 -13.19 14.81 7.18
CA LYS A 213 -11.90 15.50 7.33
C LYS A 213 -10.82 14.94 6.41
N LEU A 214 -10.80 13.63 6.17
CA LEU A 214 -9.89 13.02 5.20
C LEU A 214 -10.13 13.61 3.82
N VAL A 215 -11.39 13.65 3.38
CA VAL A 215 -11.79 14.26 2.09
C VAL A 215 -11.30 15.71 1.99
N ASP A 216 -11.60 16.54 3.00
CA ASP A 216 -11.18 17.93 3.00
C ASP A 216 -9.65 18.07 2.93
N THR A 217 -8.93 17.24 3.67
CA THR A 217 -7.46 17.23 3.67
C THR A 217 -6.89 16.79 2.31
N ALA A 218 -7.42 15.74 1.72
CA ALA A 218 -6.98 15.25 0.41
C ALA A 218 -7.19 16.31 -0.69
N VAL A 219 -8.39 16.92 -0.72
CA VAL A 219 -8.73 17.99 -1.69
C VAL A 219 -7.85 19.22 -1.53
N GLN A 220 -7.51 19.60 -0.29
CA GLN A 220 -6.67 20.78 -0.03
C GLN A 220 -5.21 20.60 -0.44
N ASN A 221 -4.69 19.38 -0.35
CA ASN A 221 -3.27 19.11 -0.55
C ASN A 221 -2.91 18.63 -1.95
N VAL A 222 -3.85 18.07 -2.70
CA VAL A 222 -3.58 17.56 -4.04
C VAL A 222 -3.25 18.71 -5.00
N LYS A 223 -2.22 18.50 -5.83
CA LYS A 223 -1.84 19.42 -6.90
C LYS A 223 -2.23 18.79 -8.25
N ASN A 224 -2.81 19.62 -9.14
CA ASN A 224 -3.24 19.19 -10.49
C ASN A 224 -4.10 17.91 -10.44
N PRO A 225 -5.21 17.93 -9.68
CA PRO A 225 -6.02 16.72 -9.43
C PRO A 225 -6.52 16.05 -10.73
N GLU A 226 -6.77 16.83 -11.79
CA GLU A 226 -7.18 16.33 -13.09
C GLU A 226 -6.15 15.41 -13.78
N THR A 227 -4.90 15.45 -13.31
CA THR A 227 -3.82 14.55 -13.78
C THR A 227 -3.58 13.38 -12.84
N ARG A 228 -4.23 13.36 -11.69
CA ARG A 228 -4.03 12.35 -10.63
C ARG A 228 -5.12 11.29 -10.66
N ARG A 229 -4.73 10.08 -10.33
CA ARG A 229 -5.65 8.97 -10.06
C ARG A 229 -6.00 8.98 -8.58
N LEU A 230 -7.28 8.95 -8.25
CA LEU A 230 -7.77 8.74 -6.89
C LEU A 230 -7.86 7.24 -6.65
N MET A 231 -7.10 6.73 -5.70
CA MET A 231 -7.21 5.35 -5.28
C MET A 231 -7.75 5.22 -3.87
N ILE A 232 -8.67 4.30 -3.68
CA ILE A 232 -9.32 4.04 -2.39
C ILE A 232 -9.28 2.53 -2.15
N THR A 233 -8.74 2.12 -1.01
CA THR A 233 -8.90 0.74 -0.53
C THR A 233 -9.71 0.74 0.76
N HIS A 234 -10.48 -0.32 0.96
CA HIS A 234 -11.29 -0.49 2.17
C HIS A 234 -11.22 -1.93 2.67
N CYS A 235 -11.29 -2.08 3.98
CA CYS A 235 -11.43 -3.37 4.62
C CYS A 235 -12.91 -3.57 4.98
N ASN A 236 -13.63 -4.41 4.20
CA ASN A 236 -15.04 -4.74 4.40
C ASN A 236 -15.98 -3.50 4.55
N ASN A 237 -15.67 -2.39 3.89
CA ASN A 237 -16.44 -1.14 4.03
C ASN A 237 -16.66 -0.41 2.69
N PRO A 238 -17.27 -1.05 1.68
CA PRO A 238 -17.46 -0.46 0.35
C PRO A 238 -18.33 0.81 0.39
N SER A 239 -19.29 0.90 1.31
CA SER A 239 -20.16 2.06 1.42
C SER A 239 -19.40 3.32 1.86
N ALA A 240 -18.44 3.19 2.75
CA ALA A 240 -17.59 4.31 3.17
C ALA A 240 -16.63 4.73 2.06
N ALA A 241 -16.03 3.78 1.34
CA ALA A 241 -15.17 4.05 0.18
C ALA A 241 -15.94 4.82 -0.90
N GLU A 242 -17.14 4.37 -1.23
CA GLU A 242 -18.03 5.04 -2.21
C GLU A 242 -18.45 6.44 -1.75
N SER A 243 -18.71 6.62 -0.46
CA SER A 243 -18.99 7.95 0.10
C SER A 243 -17.78 8.88 -0.02
N VAL A 244 -16.57 8.39 0.26
CA VAL A 244 -15.33 9.16 0.09
C VAL A 244 -15.13 9.55 -1.37
N ARG A 245 -15.29 8.61 -2.31
CA ARG A 245 -15.23 8.86 -3.74
C ARG A 245 -16.14 10.03 -4.15
N LYS A 246 -17.43 9.91 -3.85
CA LYS A 246 -18.43 10.94 -4.19
C LYS A 246 -18.08 12.32 -3.64
N ASN A 247 -17.72 12.38 -2.36
CA ASN A 247 -17.40 13.65 -1.70
C ASN A 247 -16.12 14.31 -2.26
N ILE A 248 -15.16 13.53 -2.78
CA ILE A 248 -13.96 14.07 -3.46
C ILE A 248 -14.37 14.57 -4.85
N GLU A 249 -15.10 13.77 -5.65
CA GLU A 249 -15.52 14.12 -7.01
C GLU A 249 -16.48 15.32 -7.07
N GLU A 250 -17.24 15.57 -6.00
CA GLU A 250 -18.05 16.80 -5.86
C GLU A 250 -17.20 18.08 -5.73
N LYS A 251 -15.93 17.96 -5.33
CA LYS A 251 -15.04 19.10 -5.04
C LYS A 251 -13.95 19.30 -6.09
N ILE A 252 -13.45 18.22 -6.68
CA ILE A 252 -12.37 18.22 -7.67
C ILE A 252 -12.62 17.19 -8.76
N SER A 253 -12.09 17.46 -9.95
CA SER A 253 -12.02 16.46 -11.02
C SER A 253 -10.70 15.69 -10.92
N VAL A 254 -10.75 14.37 -11.04
CA VAL A 254 -9.57 13.51 -11.07
C VAL A 254 -9.50 12.76 -12.40
N LYS A 255 -8.31 12.27 -12.77
CA LYS A 255 -8.09 11.51 -14.02
C LYS A 255 -8.91 10.22 -14.05
N GLU A 256 -8.93 9.52 -12.93
CA GLU A 256 -9.55 8.21 -12.78
C GLU A 256 -9.78 7.92 -11.30
N VAL A 257 -10.76 7.08 -10.99
CA VAL A 257 -11.01 6.57 -9.64
C VAL A 257 -10.94 5.05 -9.64
N VAL A 258 -10.17 4.48 -8.70
CA VAL A 258 -10.06 3.03 -8.48
C VAL A 258 -10.41 2.73 -7.04
N ILE A 259 -11.39 1.84 -6.82
CA ILE A 259 -11.79 1.36 -5.49
C ILE A 259 -11.53 -0.14 -5.44
N MET A 260 -10.90 -0.61 -4.35
CA MET A 260 -10.54 -2.01 -4.17
C MET A 260 -10.75 -2.45 -2.71
N ASP A 261 -10.97 -3.75 -2.50
CA ASP A 261 -10.82 -4.36 -1.19
C ASP A 261 -9.35 -4.43 -0.80
N THR A 262 -9.06 -4.34 0.50
CA THR A 262 -7.71 -4.58 1.01
C THR A 262 -7.33 -6.06 0.93
N ALA A 263 -6.08 -6.36 0.56
CA ALA A 263 -5.44 -7.67 0.69
C ALA A 263 -5.07 -7.96 2.15
N GLY A 264 -4.35 -9.05 2.42
CA GLY A 264 -4.14 -9.54 3.77
C GLY A 264 -3.37 -8.60 4.68
N ILE A 265 -2.25 -8.05 4.22
CA ILE A 265 -1.44 -7.13 5.02
C ILE A 265 -2.24 -5.85 5.33
N SER A 266 -2.85 -5.26 4.32
CA SER A 266 -3.65 -4.06 4.53
C SER A 266 -4.86 -4.32 5.42
N SER A 267 -5.57 -5.46 5.26
CA SER A 267 -6.69 -5.85 6.13
C SER A 267 -6.26 -6.02 7.59
N MET A 268 -5.09 -6.65 7.82
CA MET A 268 -4.55 -6.85 9.17
C MET A 268 -4.35 -5.54 9.92
N TYR A 269 -3.87 -4.50 9.23
CA TYR A 269 -3.61 -3.19 9.85
C TYR A 269 -4.81 -2.25 9.79
N ALA A 270 -5.62 -2.31 8.72
CA ALA A 270 -6.81 -1.47 8.57
C ALA A 270 -7.93 -1.89 9.53
N ASN A 271 -8.00 -3.15 9.89
CA ASN A 271 -9.09 -3.78 10.61
C ASN A 271 -10.43 -3.65 9.86
N ASP A 272 -11.46 -4.35 10.30
CA ASP A 272 -12.82 -4.28 9.74
C ASP A 272 -13.34 -2.84 9.78
N GLY A 273 -13.65 -2.26 8.64
CA GLY A 273 -14.17 -0.89 8.50
C GLY A 273 -13.16 0.17 8.08
N GLY A 274 -11.85 -0.13 8.02
CA GLY A 274 -10.82 0.84 7.64
C GLY A 274 -10.93 1.32 6.19
N VAL A 275 -10.52 2.57 5.94
CA VAL A 275 -10.44 3.19 4.60
C VAL A 275 -9.11 3.88 4.41
N ILE A 276 -8.45 3.62 3.28
CA ILE A 276 -7.15 4.20 2.88
C ILE A 276 -7.37 4.91 1.54
N VAL A 277 -6.80 6.08 1.39
CA VAL A 277 -6.93 6.93 0.19
C VAL A 277 -5.55 7.42 -0.24
N THR A 278 -5.27 7.30 -1.53
CA THR A 278 -4.06 7.86 -2.15
C THR A 278 -4.42 8.71 -3.36
N ILE A 279 -3.77 9.88 -3.48
CA ILE A 279 -3.96 10.81 -4.58
C ILE A 279 -2.68 11.61 -4.86
#